data_60c2f5b94913a2374d7d92f5e197d660
#
_entry.id   60c2f5b94913a2374d7d92f5e197d660
#
_cell.length_a   1.000
_cell.length_b   1.000
_cell.length_c   1.000
_cell.angle_alpha   90.00
_cell.angle_beta   90.00
_cell.angle_gamma   90.00
#
_symmetry.space_group_name_H-M   'P 1'
#
loop_
_entity.id
_entity.type
_entity.pdbx_description
1 polymer ?
#
loop_
_entity_poly.entity_id
_entity_poly.type
_entity_poly.pdbx_seq_one_letter_code
_entity_poly.pdbx_strand_id
1 'polypeptide(L)'
;MPDTTAIVRRPEQVPGDPVAPGVTAAQMLTDEHGCRGLHQRRLRFTSGAALTGTAGGRGEAWSVISGSGALDDGVDERVALAPGTAVWLEPGLGYRVGAANDLVVLAITVRAEAREGPGLHAVRLEDCAVERTGDREFRVLLSAGLSITQFAGVIPPGRAPEHHHTYDEVVHVLAGQGVVHLDGAQTGIGPGTSVYLPPYQPHCLENTGAEPLRVLGVFYPAGSPAAKQTA
;
A
#
# COMPACT_ATOMS: atom_id res chain seq x y z
N MET A 1 12.51 -21.29 12.41
CA MET A 1 11.72 -20.32 11.62
C MET A 1 12.74 -19.43 10.95
N PRO A 2 12.68 -19.15 9.63
CA PRO A 2 13.56 -18.14 9.08
C PRO A 2 13.18 -16.80 9.71
N ASP A 3 14.18 -16.14 10.22
CA ASP A 3 14.11 -14.86 10.92
C ASP A 3 13.72 -13.77 9.89
N THR A 4 12.42 -13.52 9.71
CA THR A 4 11.95 -12.48 8.81
C THR A 4 11.95 -11.18 9.59
N THR A 5 12.99 -10.39 9.40
CA THR A 5 13.17 -9.10 10.08
C THR A 5 12.34 -8.02 9.36
N ALA A 6 11.78 -7.08 10.11
CA ALA A 6 11.12 -5.91 9.55
C ALA A 6 12.09 -5.09 8.67
N ILE A 7 11.60 -4.55 7.57
CA ILE A 7 12.40 -3.88 6.55
C ILE A 7 11.88 -2.48 6.27
N VAL A 8 12.80 -1.52 6.25
CA VAL A 8 12.52 -0.13 5.87
C VAL A 8 13.21 0.20 4.55
N ARG A 9 12.44 0.60 3.55
CA ARG A 9 12.92 0.96 2.21
C ARG A 9 12.56 2.40 1.88
N ARG A 10 13.56 3.19 1.52
CA ARG A 10 13.37 4.58 1.10
C ARG A 10 13.35 4.70 -0.43
N PRO A 11 12.59 5.67 -0.97
CA PRO A 11 12.42 5.80 -2.43
C PRO A 11 13.73 6.01 -3.19
N GLU A 12 14.71 6.68 -2.58
CA GLU A 12 16.04 6.92 -3.18
C GLU A 12 16.92 5.66 -3.24
N GLN A 13 16.61 4.64 -2.45
CA GLN A 13 17.33 3.37 -2.42
C GLN A 13 16.84 2.38 -3.50
N VAL A 14 15.73 2.70 -4.16
CA VAL A 14 15.06 1.79 -5.10
C VAL A 14 14.83 2.52 -6.42
N PRO A 15 15.80 2.43 -7.35
CA PRO A 15 15.63 2.97 -8.69
C PRO A 15 14.47 2.25 -9.39
N GLY A 16 13.86 2.93 -10.36
CA GLY A 16 12.81 2.34 -11.19
C GLY A 16 13.38 1.85 -12.51
N ASP A 17 13.10 0.59 -12.84
CA ASP A 17 13.44 0.02 -14.13
C ASP A 17 12.38 0.37 -15.17
N PRO A 18 12.73 0.67 -16.43
CA PRO A 18 11.78 0.88 -17.50
C PRO A 18 10.95 -0.40 -17.77
N VAL A 19 9.62 -0.28 -17.78
CA VAL A 19 8.70 -1.40 -18.07
C VAL A 19 7.85 -1.17 -19.31
N ALA A 20 7.70 0.12 -19.71
CA ALA A 20 7.10 0.54 -20.98
C ALA A 20 7.62 1.96 -21.32
N PRO A 21 7.40 2.46 -22.54
CA PRO A 21 7.73 3.83 -22.88
C PRO A 21 7.09 4.84 -21.91
N GLY A 22 7.91 5.62 -21.20
CA GLY A 22 7.46 6.60 -20.21
C GLY A 22 6.94 5.98 -18.90
N VAL A 23 7.14 4.67 -18.67
CA VAL A 23 6.73 4.00 -17.42
C VAL A 23 7.92 3.29 -16.78
N THR A 24 8.11 3.55 -15.48
CA THR A 24 9.10 2.85 -14.65
C THR A 24 8.46 2.14 -13.47
N ALA A 25 9.05 1.01 -13.04
CA ALA A 25 8.64 0.24 -11.87
C ALA A 25 9.82 0.09 -10.90
N ALA A 26 9.65 0.54 -9.66
CA ALA A 26 10.60 0.34 -8.57
C ALA A 26 10.06 -0.75 -7.63
N GLN A 27 10.81 -1.84 -7.46
CA GLN A 27 10.45 -2.97 -6.57
C GLN A 27 10.77 -2.59 -5.12
N MET A 28 9.82 -2.03 -4.41
CA MET A 28 10.01 -1.55 -3.04
C MET A 28 10.20 -2.72 -2.06
N LEU A 29 9.32 -3.71 -2.11
CA LEU A 29 9.30 -4.88 -1.23
C LEU A 29 9.04 -6.15 -2.05
N THR A 30 9.86 -7.19 -1.85
CA THR A 30 9.81 -8.46 -2.61
C THR A 30 10.13 -9.65 -1.70
N ASP A 31 10.06 -10.87 -2.23
CA ASP A 31 10.48 -12.09 -1.53
C ASP A 31 11.95 -12.02 -1.07
N GLU A 32 12.83 -11.33 -1.81
CA GLU A 32 14.24 -11.13 -1.45
C GLU A 32 14.40 -10.33 -0.14
N HIS A 33 13.37 -9.54 0.20
CA HIS A 33 13.27 -8.81 1.45
C HIS A 33 12.51 -9.58 2.53
N GLY A 34 12.21 -10.88 2.33
CA GLY A 34 11.44 -11.68 3.27
C GLY A 34 9.92 -11.45 3.21
N CYS A 35 9.43 -10.58 2.32
CA CYS A 35 8.00 -10.27 2.17
C CYS A 35 7.29 -11.38 1.39
N ARG A 36 6.90 -12.46 2.07
CA ARG A 36 6.36 -13.66 1.40
C ARG A 36 4.90 -13.53 0.94
N GLY A 37 4.13 -12.69 1.63
CA GLY A 37 2.70 -12.51 1.39
C GLY A 37 2.34 -11.28 0.55
N LEU A 38 3.14 -10.23 0.66
CA LEU A 38 2.91 -8.92 0.07
C LEU A 38 4.14 -8.44 -0.69
N HIS A 39 3.98 -8.18 -2.00
CA HIS A 39 5.01 -7.48 -2.78
C HIS A 39 4.53 -6.08 -3.12
N GLN A 40 5.41 -5.11 -3.00
CA GLN A 40 5.09 -3.72 -3.30
C GLN A 40 5.99 -3.18 -4.40
N ARG A 41 5.37 -2.59 -5.42
CA ARG A 41 6.06 -1.84 -6.48
C ARG A 41 5.48 -0.44 -6.59
N ARG A 42 6.34 0.52 -6.91
CA ARG A 42 5.96 1.89 -7.25
C ARG A 42 6.06 2.05 -8.76
N LEU A 43 4.93 2.32 -9.40
CA LEU A 43 4.84 2.64 -10.83
C LEU A 43 4.85 4.16 -11.00
N ARG A 44 5.65 4.65 -11.91
CA ARG A 44 5.68 6.06 -12.33
C ARG A 44 5.43 6.14 -13.83
N PHE A 45 4.50 6.99 -14.21
CA PHE A 45 4.12 7.27 -15.58
C PHE A 45 4.42 8.74 -15.87
N THR A 46 5.09 9.04 -16.96
CA THR A 46 5.12 10.39 -17.51
C THR A 46 3.79 10.70 -18.20
N SER A 47 3.49 11.98 -18.35
CA SER A 47 2.27 12.43 -19.05
C SER A 47 2.13 11.77 -20.42
N GLY A 48 0.95 11.24 -20.72
CA GLY A 48 0.61 10.53 -21.96
C GLY A 48 1.12 9.08 -22.04
N ALA A 49 1.91 8.60 -21.05
CA ALA A 49 2.37 7.23 -21.04
C ALA A 49 1.24 6.23 -20.74
N ALA A 50 1.37 5.01 -21.23
CA ALA A 50 0.42 3.94 -20.99
C ALA A 50 1.13 2.62 -20.69
N LEU A 51 0.45 1.78 -19.90
CA LEU A 51 0.85 0.41 -19.58
C LEU A 51 -0.34 -0.52 -19.77
N THR A 52 -0.12 -1.61 -20.50
CA THR A 52 -1.05 -2.75 -20.55
C THR A 52 -0.44 -3.90 -19.79
N GLY A 53 -1.24 -4.57 -18.98
CA GLY A 53 -0.77 -5.67 -18.15
C GLY A 53 -1.89 -6.63 -17.79
N THR A 54 -1.51 -7.61 -17.00
CA THR A 54 -2.44 -8.57 -16.40
C THR A 54 -2.08 -8.69 -14.91
N ALA A 55 -3.06 -8.71 -14.05
CA ALA A 55 -2.86 -8.87 -12.59
C ALA A 55 -2.24 -10.21 -12.18
N GLY A 56 -1.90 -11.05 -13.18
CA GLY A 56 -1.22 -12.33 -12.98
C GLY A 56 -2.09 -13.33 -12.22
N GLY A 57 -1.45 -14.37 -11.67
CA GLY A 57 -2.12 -15.34 -10.79
C GLY A 57 -2.32 -14.84 -9.36
N ARG A 58 -2.17 -13.54 -9.11
CA ARG A 58 -2.30 -12.88 -7.80
C ARG A 58 -3.15 -11.63 -7.97
N GLY A 59 -3.99 -11.30 -6.96
CA GLY A 59 -4.70 -10.04 -6.94
C GLY A 59 -3.75 -8.87 -6.68
N GLU A 60 -4.12 -7.69 -7.16
CA GLU A 60 -3.34 -6.48 -6.95
C GLU A 60 -4.21 -5.37 -6.31
N ALA A 61 -3.72 -4.79 -5.22
CA ALA A 61 -4.29 -3.59 -4.62
C ALA A 61 -3.46 -2.38 -5.03
N TRP A 62 -4.08 -1.44 -5.74
CA TRP A 62 -3.43 -0.23 -6.20
C TRP A 62 -3.88 0.99 -5.40
N SER A 63 -2.99 1.94 -5.20
CA SER A 63 -3.31 3.26 -4.65
C SER A 63 -2.66 4.34 -5.49
N VAL A 64 -3.44 5.34 -5.88
CA VAL A 64 -2.93 6.52 -6.57
C VAL A 64 -2.34 7.49 -5.55
N ILE A 65 -1.04 7.75 -5.68
CA ILE A 65 -0.28 8.62 -4.79
C ILE A 65 -0.30 10.07 -5.31
N SER A 66 -0.09 10.24 -6.61
CA SER A 66 -0.10 11.57 -7.25
C SER A 66 -0.44 11.47 -8.73
N GLY A 67 -0.80 12.60 -9.33
CA GLY A 67 -1.12 12.67 -10.74
C GLY A 67 -2.54 12.23 -11.07
N SER A 68 -2.82 11.99 -12.34
CA SER A 68 -4.13 11.54 -12.81
C SER A 68 -4.04 10.70 -14.06
N GLY A 69 -5.08 9.88 -14.28
CA GLY A 69 -5.18 9.00 -15.43
C GLY A 69 -6.47 8.21 -15.44
N ALA A 70 -6.48 7.11 -16.15
CA ALA A 70 -7.57 6.16 -16.15
C ALA A 70 -7.03 4.73 -16.24
N LEU A 71 -7.74 3.81 -15.60
CA LEU A 71 -7.54 2.37 -15.72
C LEU A 71 -8.81 1.79 -16.33
N ASP A 72 -8.66 0.93 -17.31
CA ASP A 72 -9.75 0.15 -17.92
C ASP A 72 -9.40 -1.34 -17.97
N ASP A 73 -10.42 -2.21 -17.89
CA ASP A 73 -10.29 -3.67 -17.98
C ASP A 73 -10.41 -4.17 -19.41
N GLY A 74 -10.58 -3.27 -20.36
CA GLY A 74 -10.73 -3.60 -21.78
C GLY A 74 -12.10 -4.16 -22.16
N VAL A 75 -13.06 -4.22 -21.23
CA VAL A 75 -14.42 -4.71 -21.46
C VAL A 75 -15.43 -3.59 -21.20
N ASP A 76 -15.80 -3.36 -19.97
CA ASP A 76 -16.90 -2.45 -19.63
C ASP A 76 -16.55 -1.45 -18.52
N GLU A 77 -15.51 -1.68 -17.74
CA GLU A 77 -15.20 -0.84 -16.59
C GLU A 77 -14.02 0.10 -16.84
N ARG A 78 -14.23 1.36 -16.53
CA ARG A 78 -13.20 2.38 -16.56
C ARG A 78 -13.23 3.22 -15.29
N VAL A 79 -12.07 3.22 -14.60
CA VAL A 79 -11.87 3.93 -13.34
C VAL A 79 -11.01 5.16 -13.57
N ALA A 80 -11.46 6.32 -13.11
CA ALA A 80 -10.65 7.53 -13.05
C ALA A 80 -9.62 7.41 -11.93
N LEU A 81 -8.35 7.59 -12.25
CA LEU A 81 -7.24 7.57 -11.31
C LEU A 81 -6.89 8.98 -10.87
N ALA A 82 -7.02 9.24 -9.57
CA ALA A 82 -6.64 10.48 -8.91
C ALA A 82 -6.15 10.18 -7.49
N PRO A 83 -5.40 11.07 -6.82
CA PRO A 83 -4.95 10.85 -5.45
C PRO A 83 -6.10 10.45 -4.53
N GLY A 84 -5.90 9.41 -3.72
CA GLY A 84 -6.92 8.82 -2.86
C GLY A 84 -7.82 7.78 -3.53
N THR A 85 -7.63 7.46 -4.82
CA THR A 85 -8.28 6.30 -5.44
C THR A 85 -7.53 5.03 -5.07
N ALA A 86 -8.25 4.03 -4.55
CA ALA A 86 -7.78 2.66 -4.38
C ALA A 86 -8.52 1.73 -5.34
N VAL A 87 -7.81 0.75 -5.89
CA VAL A 87 -8.34 -0.20 -6.88
C VAL A 87 -7.89 -1.61 -6.52
N TRP A 88 -8.82 -2.56 -6.56
CA TRP A 88 -8.52 -3.98 -6.54
C TRP A 88 -8.66 -4.56 -7.94
N LEU A 89 -7.65 -5.31 -8.37
CA LEU A 89 -7.61 -6.06 -9.62
C LEU A 89 -7.60 -7.55 -9.26
N GLU A 90 -8.63 -8.27 -9.71
CA GLU A 90 -8.71 -9.73 -9.50
C GLU A 90 -7.58 -10.46 -10.24
N PRO A 91 -7.13 -11.62 -9.72
CA PRO A 91 -6.16 -12.47 -10.41
C PRO A 91 -6.58 -12.77 -11.86
N GLY A 92 -5.66 -12.55 -12.79
CA GLY A 92 -5.88 -12.81 -14.22
C GLY A 92 -6.59 -11.68 -14.98
N LEU A 93 -7.05 -10.63 -14.31
CA LEU A 93 -7.67 -9.49 -14.98
C LEU A 93 -6.66 -8.77 -15.88
N GLY A 94 -7.00 -8.64 -17.16
CA GLY A 94 -6.28 -7.77 -18.10
C GLY A 94 -6.63 -6.31 -17.81
N TYR A 95 -5.67 -5.41 -17.91
CA TYR A 95 -5.90 -3.99 -17.69
C TYR A 95 -5.06 -3.11 -18.60
N ARG A 96 -5.54 -1.88 -18.79
CA ARG A 96 -4.78 -0.80 -19.41
C ARG A 96 -4.85 0.45 -18.52
N VAL A 97 -3.69 1.06 -18.28
CA VAL A 97 -3.57 2.34 -17.59
C VAL A 97 -3.06 3.38 -18.57
N GLY A 98 -3.70 4.53 -18.60
CA GLY A 98 -3.23 5.71 -19.32
C GLY A 98 -3.08 6.89 -18.37
N ALA A 99 -1.90 7.52 -18.35
CA ALA A 99 -1.64 8.71 -17.57
C ALA A 99 -2.07 9.98 -18.34
N ALA A 100 -2.94 10.78 -17.76
CA ALA A 100 -3.33 12.08 -18.32
C ALA A 100 -2.27 13.15 -18.05
N ASN A 101 -1.61 13.06 -16.90
CA ASN A 101 -0.39 13.78 -16.53
C ASN A 101 0.51 12.84 -15.72
N ASP A 102 1.62 13.32 -15.18
CA ASP A 102 2.52 12.46 -14.40
C ASP A 102 1.74 11.73 -13.31
N LEU A 103 1.80 10.38 -13.33
CA LEU A 103 1.02 9.53 -12.45
C LEU A 103 1.94 8.64 -11.63
N VAL A 104 1.69 8.56 -10.33
CA VAL A 104 2.38 7.63 -9.41
C VAL A 104 1.36 6.72 -8.76
N VAL A 105 1.57 5.42 -8.94
CA VAL A 105 0.74 4.37 -8.33
C VAL A 105 1.61 3.48 -7.47
N LEU A 106 1.11 3.16 -6.29
CA LEU A 106 1.64 2.10 -5.45
C LEU A 106 0.81 0.86 -5.67
N ALA A 107 1.41 -0.20 -6.21
CA ALA A 107 0.76 -1.47 -6.48
C ALA A 107 1.27 -2.53 -5.50
N ILE A 108 0.37 -3.19 -4.81
CA ILE A 108 0.66 -4.30 -3.92
C ILE A 108 0.06 -5.56 -4.50
N THR A 109 0.94 -6.53 -4.82
CA THR A 109 0.55 -7.86 -5.26
C THR A 109 0.44 -8.77 -4.05
N VAL A 110 -0.65 -9.49 -3.92
CA VAL A 110 -0.90 -10.42 -2.80
C VAL A 110 -1.07 -11.84 -3.30
N ARG A 111 -0.66 -12.80 -2.47
CA ARG A 111 -1.04 -14.19 -2.68
C ARG A 111 -2.53 -14.33 -2.37
N ALA A 112 -3.36 -14.24 -3.39
CA ALA A 112 -4.78 -14.46 -3.28
C ALA A 112 -5.16 -15.67 -4.14
N GLU A 113 -6.08 -16.48 -3.64
CA GLU A 113 -6.83 -17.40 -4.49
C GLU A 113 -7.87 -16.57 -5.23
N ALA A 114 -8.05 -16.85 -6.53
CA ALA A 114 -9.10 -16.20 -7.32
C ALA A 114 -10.45 -16.46 -6.63
N ARG A 115 -11.21 -15.39 -6.40
CA ARG A 115 -12.57 -15.46 -5.90
C ARG A 115 -13.52 -15.08 -7.03
N GLU A 116 -14.71 -15.65 -7.02
CA GLU A 116 -15.82 -15.16 -7.83
C GLU A 116 -16.24 -13.78 -7.28
N GLY A 117 -15.89 -12.72 -7.99
CA GLY A 117 -16.17 -11.33 -7.61
C GLY A 117 -16.03 -10.41 -8.81
N PRO A 118 -16.33 -9.11 -8.69
CA PRO A 118 -16.09 -8.16 -9.75
C PRO A 118 -14.60 -8.13 -10.07
N GLY A 119 -14.25 -8.23 -11.35
CA GLY A 119 -12.87 -8.27 -11.82
C GLY A 119 -12.09 -7.00 -11.47
N LEU A 120 -12.78 -5.86 -11.37
CA LEU A 120 -12.26 -4.53 -11.02
C LEU A 120 -13.15 -3.90 -9.95
N HIS A 121 -12.57 -3.49 -8.83
CA HIS A 121 -13.28 -2.76 -7.79
C HIS A 121 -12.49 -1.51 -7.40
N ALA A 122 -13.16 -0.35 -7.38
CA ALA A 122 -12.52 0.91 -7.04
C ALA A 122 -13.30 1.67 -5.98
N VAL A 123 -12.56 2.33 -5.07
CA VAL A 123 -13.11 3.22 -4.06
C VAL A 123 -12.32 4.51 -3.98
N ARG A 124 -12.95 5.58 -3.52
CA ARG A 124 -12.29 6.85 -3.23
C ARG A 124 -12.17 7.03 -1.72
N LEU A 125 -11.04 7.53 -1.28
CA LEU A 125 -10.77 7.81 0.13
C LEU A 125 -11.87 8.67 0.78
N GLU A 126 -12.37 9.66 0.05
CA GLU A 126 -13.40 10.60 0.52
C GLU A 126 -14.75 9.92 0.80
N ASP A 127 -15.06 8.81 0.10
CA ASP A 127 -16.30 8.06 0.25
C ASP A 127 -16.24 7.04 1.41
N CYS A 128 -15.06 6.79 1.96
CA CYS A 128 -14.86 5.83 3.05
C CYS A 128 -15.13 6.49 4.41
N ALA A 129 -15.80 5.77 5.30
CA ALA A 129 -16.06 6.23 6.67
C ALA A 129 -14.76 6.46 7.45
N VAL A 130 -14.76 7.51 8.28
CA VAL A 130 -13.68 7.73 9.25
C VAL A 130 -13.92 6.85 10.47
N GLU A 131 -12.94 6.04 10.79
CA GLU A 131 -12.88 5.26 12.02
C GLU A 131 -11.76 5.75 12.92
N ARG A 132 -11.84 5.44 14.23
CA ARG A 132 -10.87 5.89 15.22
C ARG A 132 -10.40 4.76 16.13
N THR A 133 -9.12 4.83 16.48
CA THR A 133 -8.54 3.99 17.54
C THR A 133 -7.61 4.84 18.40
N GLY A 134 -8.06 5.19 19.62
CA GLY A 134 -7.44 6.21 20.43
C GLY A 134 -7.52 7.58 19.75
N ASP A 135 -6.38 8.22 19.59
CA ASP A 135 -6.21 9.53 18.95
C ASP A 135 -5.95 9.46 17.42
N ARG A 136 -5.91 8.24 16.87
CA ARG A 136 -5.63 8.00 15.44
C ARG A 136 -6.90 7.80 14.66
N GLU A 137 -6.90 8.32 13.44
CA GLU A 137 -7.97 8.11 12.47
C GLU A 137 -7.50 7.20 11.35
N PHE A 138 -8.42 6.40 10.83
CA PHE A 138 -8.19 5.60 9.63
C PHE A 138 -9.46 5.47 8.80
N ARG A 139 -9.28 5.12 7.53
CA ARG A 139 -10.35 4.79 6.60
C ARG A 139 -9.99 3.50 5.89
N VAL A 140 -10.86 2.50 5.96
CA VAL A 140 -10.69 1.25 5.22
C VAL A 140 -11.11 1.49 3.78
N LEU A 141 -10.20 1.22 2.85
CA LEU A 141 -10.39 1.40 1.41
C LEU A 141 -10.85 0.11 0.75
N LEU A 142 -10.11 -0.99 0.99
CA LEU A 142 -10.38 -2.30 0.40
C LEU A 142 -10.35 -3.35 1.51
N SER A 143 -11.41 -4.14 1.66
CA SER A 143 -11.44 -5.28 2.61
C SER A 143 -12.56 -6.28 2.32
N ALA A 144 -13.78 -5.82 2.08
CA ALA A 144 -14.95 -6.69 2.02
C ALA A 144 -14.80 -7.79 0.95
N GLY A 145 -14.76 -9.04 1.40
CA GLY A 145 -14.62 -10.21 0.53
C GLY A 145 -13.21 -10.41 -0.05
N LEU A 146 -12.26 -9.52 0.20
CA LEU A 146 -10.87 -9.62 -0.27
C LEU A 146 -9.98 -10.34 0.73
N SER A 147 -8.85 -10.87 0.25
CA SER A 147 -7.82 -11.49 1.10
C SER A 147 -6.97 -10.48 1.87
N ILE A 148 -7.16 -9.19 1.62
CA ILE A 148 -6.41 -8.08 2.21
C ILE A 148 -7.33 -7.08 2.90
N THR A 149 -6.72 -6.25 3.74
CA THR A 149 -7.29 -4.95 4.15
C THR A 149 -6.31 -3.86 3.75
N GLN A 150 -6.77 -2.91 2.94
CA GLN A 150 -6.02 -1.69 2.63
C GLN A 150 -6.70 -0.51 3.33
N PHE A 151 -5.92 0.33 3.99
CA PHE A 151 -6.43 1.48 4.72
C PHE A 151 -5.51 2.69 4.62
N ALA A 152 -6.08 3.88 4.77
CA ALA A 152 -5.34 5.11 4.96
C ALA A 152 -5.43 5.53 6.44
N GLY A 153 -4.28 5.83 7.05
CA GLY A 153 -4.16 6.21 8.45
C GLY A 153 -3.66 7.63 8.63
N VAL A 154 -4.11 8.29 9.70
CA VAL A 154 -3.67 9.61 10.14
C VAL A 154 -3.24 9.50 11.59
N ILE A 155 -1.96 9.78 11.86
CA ILE A 155 -1.32 9.66 13.16
C ILE A 155 -0.93 11.06 13.63
N PRO A 156 -1.54 11.58 14.71
CA PRO A 156 -1.16 12.88 15.27
C PRO A 156 0.26 12.85 15.84
N PRO A 157 0.87 13.99 16.15
CA PRO A 157 2.16 14.06 16.83
C PRO A 157 2.18 13.20 18.11
N GLY A 158 3.25 12.43 18.28
CA GLY A 158 3.44 11.54 19.42
C GLY A 158 3.68 10.07 19.03
N ARG A 159 3.95 9.26 20.06
CA ARG A 159 4.29 7.85 19.89
C ARG A 159 3.07 6.97 20.12
N ALA A 160 2.78 6.09 19.17
CA ALA A 160 1.76 5.05 19.34
C ALA A 160 2.19 4.01 20.39
N PRO A 161 1.27 3.33 21.08
CA PRO A 161 1.59 2.16 21.88
C PRO A 161 2.23 1.06 21.01
N GLU A 162 3.23 0.37 21.59
CA GLU A 162 3.82 -0.80 20.96
C GLU A 162 2.78 -1.92 20.86
N HIS A 163 2.76 -2.59 19.71
CA HIS A 163 1.86 -3.69 19.43
C HIS A 163 2.42 -4.58 18.33
N HIS A 164 1.76 -5.69 18.08
CA HIS A 164 2.04 -6.57 16.93
C HIS A 164 0.75 -7.03 16.28
N HIS A 165 0.87 -7.59 15.09
CA HIS A 165 -0.23 -8.23 14.35
C HIS A 165 0.08 -9.70 14.08
N THR A 166 -0.95 -10.50 13.82
CA THR A 166 -0.82 -11.91 13.45
C THR A 166 -0.69 -12.11 11.93
N TYR A 167 -0.66 -11.02 11.18
CA TYR A 167 -0.61 -10.95 9.72
C TYR A 167 0.55 -10.07 9.25
N ASP A 168 0.91 -10.21 7.98
CA ASP A 168 1.87 -9.32 7.33
C ASP A 168 1.28 -7.91 7.21
N GLU A 169 2.10 -6.90 7.44
CA GLU A 169 1.74 -5.51 7.23
C GLU A 169 2.78 -4.80 6.35
N VAL A 170 2.30 -4.02 5.41
CA VAL A 170 3.10 -3.03 4.70
C VAL A 170 2.55 -1.65 5.01
N VAL A 171 3.41 -0.76 5.51
CA VAL A 171 3.10 0.67 5.72
C VAL A 171 3.87 1.49 4.71
N HIS A 172 3.18 2.40 4.01
CA HIS A 172 3.79 3.39 3.13
C HIS A 172 3.49 4.80 3.62
N VAL A 173 4.52 5.62 3.80
CA VAL A 173 4.37 6.99 4.27
C VAL A 173 3.99 7.91 3.10
N LEU A 174 2.82 8.53 3.20
CA LEU A 174 2.29 9.47 2.21
C LEU A 174 2.77 10.91 2.47
N ALA A 175 2.75 11.33 3.74
CA ALA A 175 3.15 12.67 4.17
C ALA A 175 3.53 12.68 5.65
N GLY A 176 4.23 13.72 6.07
CA GLY A 176 4.72 13.87 7.44
C GLY A 176 6.08 13.19 7.65
N GLN A 177 6.59 13.26 8.87
CA GLN A 177 7.86 12.66 9.29
C GLN A 177 7.68 11.91 10.60
N GLY A 178 8.38 10.81 10.76
CA GLY A 178 8.27 10.01 11.96
C GLY A 178 9.41 9.02 12.13
N VAL A 179 9.23 8.15 13.09
CA VAL A 179 10.14 7.05 13.41
C VAL A 179 9.32 5.76 13.51
N VAL A 180 9.79 4.69 12.92
CA VAL A 180 9.34 3.33 13.24
C VAL A 180 10.27 2.75 14.30
N HIS A 181 9.68 2.20 15.36
CA HIS A 181 10.38 1.50 16.42
C HIS A 181 10.23 0.00 16.19
N LEU A 182 11.35 -0.72 16.14
CA LEU A 182 11.45 -2.15 15.85
C LEU A 182 12.52 -2.77 16.74
N ASP A 183 12.15 -3.71 17.61
CA ASP A 183 13.08 -4.43 18.49
C ASP A 183 14.06 -3.52 19.27
N GLY A 184 13.58 -2.41 19.76
CA GLY A 184 14.39 -1.40 20.45
C GLY A 184 15.22 -0.48 19.53
N ALA A 185 15.28 -0.77 18.23
CA ALA A 185 15.88 0.12 17.25
C ALA A 185 14.88 1.18 16.75
N GLN A 186 15.41 2.30 16.28
CA GLN A 186 14.64 3.41 15.73
C GLN A 186 15.10 3.73 14.32
N THR A 187 14.17 3.82 13.39
CA THR A 187 14.46 4.17 12.00
C THR A 187 13.56 5.31 11.53
N GLY A 188 14.18 6.40 11.07
CA GLY A 188 13.43 7.55 10.52
C GLY A 188 12.65 7.18 9.26
N ILE A 189 11.41 7.64 9.18
CA ILE A 189 10.50 7.45 8.05
C ILE A 189 9.95 8.80 7.58
N GLY A 190 9.70 8.90 6.28
CA GLY A 190 9.15 10.10 5.65
C GLY A 190 8.48 9.75 4.31
N PRO A 191 7.99 10.74 3.55
CA PRO A 191 7.24 10.51 2.33
C PRO A 191 7.94 9.56 1.35
N GLY A 192 7.23 8.54 0.89
CA GLY A 192 7.74 7.51 -0.01
C GLY A 192 8.44 6.33 0.67
N THR A 193 8.70 6.40 1.99
CA THR A 193 9.24 5.25 2.74
C THR A 193 8.21 4.14 2.83
N SER A 194 8.64 2.90 2.57
CA SER A 194 7.85 1.68 2.80
C SER A 194 8.47 0.85 3.91
N VAL A 195 7.63 0.35 4.80
CA VAL A 195 8.01 -0.52 5.92
C VAL A 195 7.26 -1.84 5.77
N TYR A 196 7.97 -2.95 5.83
CA TYR A 196 7.38 -4.28 5.96
C TYR A 196 7.50 -4.76 7.41
N LEU A 197 6.41 -5.21 7.95
CA LEU A 197 6.27 -5.73 9.30
C LEU A 197 5.75 -7.17 9.21
N PRO A 198 6.59 -8.19 9.50
CA PRO A 198 6.15 -9.57 9.50
C PRO A 198 5.21 -9.86 10.69
N PRO A 199 4.44 -10.96 10.64
CA PRO A 199 3.61 -11.39 11.75
C PRO A 199 4.39 -11.47 13.07
N TYR A 200 3.74 -11.04 14.15
CA TYR A 200 4.28 -11.04 15.52
C TYR A 200 5.47 -10.12 15.77
N GLN A 201 5.87 -9.27 14.82
CA GLN A 201 6.91 -8.27 15.01
C GLN A 201 6.41 -7.12 15.90
N PRO A 202 6.94 -6.94 17.13
CA PRO A 202 6.62 -5.78 17.95
C PRO A 202 7.07 -4.49 17.27
N HIS A 203 6.18 -3.53 17.16
CA HIS A 203 6.46 -2.26 16.52
C HIS A 203 5.57 -1.13 17.02
N CYS A 204 6.00 0.09 16.81
CA CYS A 204 5.12 1.25 16.82
C CYS A 204 5.63 2.35 15.88
N LEU A 205 4.71 3.17 15.43
CA LEU A 205 4.99 4.39 14.70
C LEU A 205 4.93 5.58 15.64
N GLU A 206 5.89 6.46 15.52
CA GLU A 206 5.93 7.75 16.20
C GLU A 206 5.92 8.87 15.16
N ASN A 207 4.99 9.77 15.26
CA ASN A 207 5.01 11.02 14.51
C ASN A 207 5.88 12.02 15.27
N THR A 208 7.03 12.34 14.73
CA THR A 208 7.99 13.30 15.32
C THR A 208 7.87 14.71 14.73
N GLY A 209 6.97 14.90 13.76
CA GLY A 209 6.68 16.20 13.16
C GLY A 209 5.57 16.96 13.90
N ALA A 210 5.33 18.21 13.49
CA ALA A 210 4.20 19.01 13.98
C ALA A 210 2.89 18.69 13.21
N GLU A 211 3.02 18.25 11.97
CA GLU A 211 1.89 17.89 11.11
C GLU A 211 1.56 16.41 11.23
N PRO A 212 0.33 15.97 10.91
CA PRO A 212 -0.04 14.56 10.96
C PRO A 212 0.83 13.71 10.04
N LEU A 213 1.27 12.55 10.55
CA LEU A 213 1.89 11.51 9.73
C LEU A 213 0.77 10.72 9.02
N ARG A 214 0.77 10.76 7.69
CA ARG A 214 -0.22 10.09 6.84
C ARG A 214 0.39 8.85 6.24
N VAL A 215 -0.30 7.72 6.39
CA VAL A 215 0.18 6.43 5.93
C VAL A 215 -0.89 5.68 5.12
N LEU A 216 -0.43 4.83 4.23
CA LEU A 216 -1.21 3.79 3.60
C LEU A 216 -0.75 2.45 4.17
N GLY A 217 -1.66 1.67 4.74
CA GLY A 217 -1.35 0.35 5.27
C GLY A 217 -2.06 -0.74 4.47
N VAL A 218 -1.42 -1.91 4.37
CA VAL A 218 -2.03 -3.12 3.80
C VAL A 218 -1.71 -4.31 4.69
N PHE A 219 -2.73 -5.05 5.08
CA PHE A 219 -2.64 -6.30 5.82
C PHE A 219 -2.91 -7.51 4.93
N TYR A 220 -2.14 -8.58 5.13
CA TYR A 220 -2.38 -9.88 4.53
C TYR A 220 -2.05 -11.02 5.53
N PRO A 221 -2.99 -11.95 5.80
CA PRO A 221 -4.41 -11.91 5.43
C PRO A 221 -5.15 -10.68 5.94
N ALA A 222 -6.39 -10.48 5.46
CA ALA A 222 -7.23 -9.36 5.88
C ALA A 222 -7.34 -9.26 7.41
N GLY A 223 -7.18 -8.06 7.92
CA GLY A 223 -7.23 -7.73 9.35
C GLY A 223 -7.89 -6.39 9.61
N SER A 224 -7.91 -5.94 10.85
CA SER A 224 -8.48 -4.65 11.24
C SER A 224 -7.41 -3.69 11.74
N PRO A 225 -7.37 -2.45 11.25
CA PRO A 225 -6.47 -1.42 11.79
C PRO A 225 -6.75 -1.07 13.27
N ALA A 226 -7.94 -1.40 13.76
CA ALA A 226 -8.32 -1.23 15.17
C ALA A 226 -7.87 -2.39 16.06
N ALA A 227 -7.60 -3.58 15.47
CA ALA A 227 -7.16 -4.74 16.23
C ALA A 227 -5.72 -4.53 16.71
N LYS A 228 -5.51 -4.66 18.00
CA LYS A 228 -4.20 -4.64 18.64
C LYS A 228 -4.03 -5.90 19.45
N GLN A 229 -2.91 -6.58 19.27
CA GLN A 229 -2.46 -7.57 20.22
C GLN A 229 -1.31 -6.93 21.00
N THR A 230 -1.54 -6.68 22.28
CA THR A 230 -0.50 -6.26 23.21
C THR A 230 0.30 -7.48 23.64
N ALA A 231 1.61 -7.30 23.75
CA ALA A 231 2.50 -8.32 24.27
C ALA A 231 2.19 -8.65 25.73
#